data_51f947448417ed7e1e37b375328292c5
#
_entry.id   51f947448417ed7e1e37b375328292c5
#
_cell.length_a   1.000
_cell.length_b   1.000
_cell.length_c   1.000
_cell.angle_alpha   90.00
_cell.angle_beta   90.00
_cell.angle_gamma   90.00
#
_symmetry.space_group_name_H-M   'P 1'
#
loop_
_entity.id
_entity.type
_entity.pdbx_description
1 polymer ?
#
loop_
_entity_poly.entity_id
_entity_poly.type
_entity_poly.pdbx_seq_one_letter_code
_entity_poly.pdbx_strand_id
1 'polypeptide(L)'
;MKRMRSLVSVIAVLGVTTLTLTAWTGLAGASAKKTSLTGAGSTFVQPLVTQWTQHYGNAQINYSGVGSGAGIAAISSRSVDFGASDAPMSPDQFSACRGCVQIPWAFSATSIPYNVSGIGYGLKLTGPILANIYLGHIKKWNDKRIRAINKGVKLPDESIVPIFRSDGSGTSYNFTDYLSRVSKEFKQKIGKGTQPSFQVGVGARGSSGVAAKLKSTPGGITYVDVAYAYRNSFKIAKLRNRAGRFVVPSVRSIRASAAAIKKVTSKNNAISIVDPPKSQPKAYSVCTFTWVIVPIQTSKAPDLKRFITWAVTKGQPFGAKLLFVALPKPVQAAAEKSIARIHR
;
A
#
# COMPACT_ATOMS: atom_id res chain seq x y z
N MET A 1 -48.46 -54.30 56.16
CA MET A 1 -48.35 -54.69 57.61
C MET A 1 -47.43 -53.67 58.30
N LYS A 2 -47.96 -53.07 59.39
CA LYS A 2 -47.32 -52.54 60.63
C LYS A 2 -46.17 -51.53 60.43
N ARG A 3 -46.37 -50.22 60.67
CA ARG A 3 -46.22 -49.55 62.01
C ARG A 3 -44.74 -49.56 62.45
N MET A 4 -44.09 -48.38 62.69
CA MET A 4 -44.27 -47.70 63.97
C MET A 4 -43.58 -46.28 63.96
N ARG A 5 -44.20 -45.37 64.61
CA ARG A 5 -43.85 -44.01 64.97
C ARG A 5 -42.70 -43.98 65.99
N SER A 6 -41.85 -42.97 65.94
CA SER A 6 -41.31 -42.40 67.18
C SER A 6 -40.97 -40.93 66.98
N LEU A 7 -41.62 -40.10 67.79
CA LEU A 7 -41.27 -38.74 68.10
C LEU A 7 -40.04 -38.71 69.00
N VAL A 8 -39.21 -37.70 68.94
CA VAL A 8 -38.67 -36.95 70.11
C VAL A 8 -37.95 -35.68 69.68
N SER A 9 -38.51 -34.57 70.07
CA SER A 9 -38.01 -33.39 70.82
C SER A 9 -36.97 -32.46 70.18
N VAL A 10 -37.43 -31.28 70.07
CA VAL A 10 -36.91 -29.91 69.92
C VAL A 10 -35.80 -29.60 70.95
N ILE A 11 -34.69 -29.02 70.47
CA ILE A 11 -33.93 -28.00 71.22
C ILE A 11 -33.53 -26.92 70.26
N ALA A 12 -34.09 -25.74 70.48
CA ALA A 12 -33.74 -24.49 69.79
C ALA A 12 -32.47 -23.91 70.42
N VAL A 13 -31.42 -23.70 69.59
CA VAL A 13 -30.29 -22.85 69.98
C VAL A 13 -30.26 -21.70 69.00
N LEU A 14 -30.64 -20.51 69.51
CA LEU A 14 -30.44 -19.23 68.80
C LEU A 14 -28.95 -18.90 68.77
N GLY A 15 -28.33 -19.08 67.60
CA GLY A 15 -27.02 -18.54 67.30
C GLY A 15 -27.17 -17.29 66.42
N VAL A 16 -26.99 -16.12 67.00
CA VAL A 16 -26.88 -14.87 66.23
C VAL A 16 -25.55 -14.85 65.50
N THR A 17 -25.58 -15.19 64.24
CA THR A 17 -24.44 -14.99 63.36
C THR A 17 -24.61 -13.66 62.64
N THR A 18 -23.84 -12.63 63.07
CA THR A 18 -23.64 -11.38 62.36
C THR A 18 -22.94 -11.64 61.07
N LEU A 19 -23.70 -11.63 59.93
CA LEU A 19 -23.14 -11.60 58.59
C LEU A 19 -22.53 -10.19 58.34
N THR A 20 -21.21 -10.07 58.43
CA THR A 20 -20.50 -8.93 57.89
C THR A 20 -20.47 -9.04 56.36
N LEU A 21 -21.39 -8.30 55.67
CA LEU A 21 -21.30 -8.08 54.22
C LEU A 21 -20.08 -7.19 53.95
N THR A 22 -18.92 -7.80 53.63
CA THR A 22 -17.82 -7.10 52.95
C THR A 22 -18.30 -6.82 51.53
N ALA A 23 -18.77 -5.60 51.29
CA ALA A 23 -19.00 -5.09 49.94
C ALA A 23 -17.65 -5.00 49.22
N TRP A 24 -17.33 -6.01 48.43
CA TRP A 24 -16.30 -5.90 47.43
C TRP A 24 -16.80 -4.95 46.35
N THR A 25 -16.53 -3.65 46.51
CA THR A 25 -16.59 -2.71 45.40
C THR A 25 -15.50 -3.07 44.42
N GLY A 26 -15.83 -4.00 43.53
CA GLY A 26 -15.03 -4.25 42.33
C GLY A 26 -14.96 -2.95 41.56
N LEU A 27 -13.82 -2.26 41.61
CA LEU A 27 -13.46 -1.30 40.55
C LEU A 27 -13.44 -2.07 39.24
N ALA A 28 -14.60 -2.20 38.61
CA ALA A 28 -14.67 -2.49 37.20
C ALA A 28 -13.99 -1.30 36.51
N GLY A 29 -12.70 -1.41 36.28
CA GLY A 29 -11.95 -0.46 35.47
C GLY A 29 -12.67 -0.37 34.13
N ALA A 30 -13.43 0.69 33.93
CA ALA A 30 -14.02 1.00 32.64
C ALA A 30 -12.89 1.03 31.65
N SER A 31 -12.73 -0.06 30.85
CA SER A 31 -11.78 -0.08 29.76
C SER A 31 -12.13 1.10 28.86
N ALA A 32 -11.33 2.16 28.93
CA ALA A 32 -11.58 3.37 28.15
C ALA A 32 -11.71 2.95 26.68
N LYS A 33 -12.88 3.19 26.08
CA LYS A 33 -13.19 2.83 24.70
C LYS A 33 -12.11 3.45 23.81
N LYS A 34 -11.30 2.61 23.18
CA LYS A 34 -10.24 3.08 22.28
C LYS A 34 -10.86 3.94 21.19
N THR A 35 -10.24 5.07 20.91
CA THR A 35 -10.65 5.93 19.78
C THR A 35 -10.58 5.11 18.49
N SER A 36 -11.62 5.24 17.65
CA SER A 36 -11.64 4.62 16.32
C SER A 36 -11.21 5.65 15.27
N LEU A 37 -10.27 5.28 14.42
CA LEU A 37 -9.84 6.02 13.24
C LEU A 37 -10.23 5.26 11.99
N THR A 38 -10.98 5.90 11.10
CA THR A 38 -11.39 5.35 9.81
C THR A 38 -10.52 5.90 8.70
N GLY A 39 -10.07 5.04 7.80
CA GLY A 39 -9.27 5.43 6.64
C GLY A 39 -9.68 4.70 5.38
N ALA A 40 -9.44 5.33 4.22
CA ALA A 40 -9.70 4.72 2.93
C ALA A 40 -8.65 5.14 1.88
N GLY A 41 -8.45 4.32 0.87
CA GLY A 41 -7.61 4.73 -0.26
C GLY A 41 -6.77 3.61 -0.86
N SER A 42 -5.50 3.88 -1.04
CA SER A 42 -4.57 3.03 -1.76
C SER A 42 -4.63 1.56 -1.36
N THR A 43 -4.84 0.70 -2.36
CA THR A 43 -4.71 -0.76 -2.19
C THR A 43 -3.24 -1.20 -2.17
N PHE A 44 -2.31 -0.37 -2.64
CA PHE A 44 -0.87 -0.63 -2.59
C PHE A 44 -0.37 -0.69 -1.14
N VAL A 45 -0.73 0.28 -0.32
CA VAL A 45 -0.30 0.37 1.08
C VAL A 45 -1.15 -0.49 2.03
N GLN A 46 -2.32 -0.97 1.58
CA GLN A 46 -3.25 -1.75 2.42
C GLN A 46 -2.59 -2.91 3.18
N PRO A 47 -1.70 -3.74 2.58
CA PRO A 47 -1.05 -4.82 3.32
C PRO A 47 -0.23 -4.33 4.52
N LEU A 48 0.43 -3.18 4.40
CA LEU A 48 1.20 -2.57 5.48
C LEU A 48 0.28 -1.97 6.55
N VAL A 49 -0.77 -1.26 6.14
CA VAL A 49 -1.76 -0.72 7.09
C VAL A 49 -2.40 -1.85 7.88
N THR A 50 -2.71 -3.00 7.26
CA THR A 50 -3.20 -4.20 7.96
C THR A 50 -2.20 -4.67 9.03
N GLN A 51 -0.89 -4.69 8.76
CA GLN A 51 0.10 -4.98 9.79
C GLN A 51 0.09 -3.94 10.91
N TRP A 52 -0.02 -2.67 10.57
CA TRP A 52 -0.09 -1.61 11.56
C TRP A 52 -1.34 -1.71 12.46
N THR A 53 -2.50 -2.07 11.92
CA THR A 53 -3.72 -2.25 12.74
C THR A 53 -3.58 -3.34 13.78
N GLN A 54 -2.79 -4.38 13.48
CA GLN A 54 -2.53 -5.49 14.40
C GLN A 54 -1.55 -5.12 15.53
N HIS A 55 -0.68 -4.15 15.33
CA HIS A 55 0.42 -3.80 16.25
C HIS A 55 0.27 -2.44 16.91
N TYR A 56 -0.65 -1.60 16.45
CA TYR A 56 -0.92 -0.29 17.04
C TYR A 56 -2.00 -0.38 18.12
N GLY A 57 -1.58 -0.31 19.40
CA GLY A 57 -2.45 -0.55 20.54
C GLY A 57 -3.30 0.65 20.99
N ASN A 58 -2.97 1.89 20.56
CA ASN A 58 -3.54 3.11 21.14
C ASN A 58 -4.89 3.56 20.53
N ALA A 59 -5.27 3.05 19.37
CA ALA A 59 -6.56 3.28 18.73
C ALA A 59 -6.94 2.07 17.87
N GLN A 60 -8.23 1.94 17.58
CA GLN A 60 -8.72 1.00 16.56
C GLN A 60 -8.60 1.66 15.20
N ILE A 61 -7.86 1.05 14.28
CA ILE A 61 -7.69 1.54 12.93
C ILE A 61 -8.51 0.69 11.97
N ASN A 62 -9.47 1.31 11.27
CA ASN A 62 -10.30 0.67 10.24
C ASN A 62 -9.91 1.24 8.88
N TYR A 63 -9.32 0.42 8.01
CA TYR A 63 -8.84 0.86 6.70
C TYR A 63 -9.47 0.09 5.56
N SER A 64 -10.00 0.81 4.58
CA SER A 64 -10.60 0.26 3.36
C SER A 64 -9.75 0.55 2.12
N GLY A 65 -9.19 -0.48 1.50
CA GLY A 65 -8.46 -0.39 0.23
C GLY A 65 -9.41 -0.26 -0.95
N VAL A 66 -9.71 0.97 -1.34
CA VAL A 66 -10.68 1.30 -2.41
C VAL A 66 -10.05 1.97 -3.64
N GLY A 67 -8.73 2.18 -3.60
CA GLY A 67 -7.95 2.90 -4.61
C GLY A 67 -7.65 4.34 -4.20
N SER A 68 -6.53 4.89 -4.69
CA SER A 68 -6.05 6.23 -4.32
C SER A 68 -7.05 7.33 -4.63
N GLY A 69 -7.69 7.27 -5.80
CA GLY A 69 -8.69 8.28 -6.21
C GLY A 69 -9.89 8.31 -5.27
N ALA A 70 -10.45 7.14 -4.93
CA ALA A 70 -11.55 7.04 -3.97
C ALA A 70 -11.13 7.46 -2.56
N GLY A 71 -9.90 7.18 -2.14
CA GLY A 71 -9.37 7.63 -0.86
C GLY A 71 -9.24 9.15 -0.77
N ILE A 72 -8.76 9.81 -1.82
CA ILE A 72 -8.70 11.27 -1.91
C ILE A 72 -10.13 11.86 -1.87
N ALA A 73 -11.08 11.29 -2.61
CA ALA A 73 -12.46 11.74 -2.58
C ALA A 73 -13.09 11.60 -1.18
N ALA A 74 -12.89 10.46 -0.52
CA ALA A 74 -13.41 10.20 0.81
C ALA A 74 -12.87 11.18 1.87
N ILE A 75 -11.58 11.50 1.84
CA ILE A 75 -11.03 12.50 2.78
C ILE A 75 -11.44 13.92 2.42
N SER A 76 -11.62 14.24 1.16
CA SER A 76 -12.12 15.55 0.72
C SER A 76 -13.54 15.80 1.18
N SER A 77 -14.40 14.79 1.17
CA SER A 77 -15.78 14.85 1.72
C SER A 77 -15.85 14.64 3.24
N ARG A 78 -14.73 14.41 3.93
CA ARG A 78 -14.69 14.11 5.38
C ARG A 78 -15.47 12.85 5.77
N SER A 79 -15.72 11.92 4.87
CA SER A 79 -16.36 10.62 5.17
C SER A 79 -15.42 9.65 5.91
N VAL A 80 -14.13 9.95 5.95
CA VAL A 80 -13.11 9.22 6.70
C VAL A 80 -12.20 10.19 7.45
N ASP A 81 -11.45 9.69 8.43
CA ASP A 81 -10.51 10.51 9.23
C ASP A 81 -9.18 10.72 8.49
N PHE A 82 -8.79 9.76 7.63
CA PHE A 82 -7.61 9.87 6.77
C PHE A 82 -7.81 9.18 5.43
N GLY A 83 -7.21 9.77 4.39
CA GLY A 83 -7.09 9.15 3.06
C GLY A 83 -5.71 8.55 2.86
N ALA A 84 -5.54 7.68 1.86
CA ALA A 84 -4.22 7.22 1.43
C ALA A 84 -4.10 7.15 -0.09
N SER A 85 -2.94 7.60 -0.60
CA SER A 85 -2.66 7.63 -2.04
C SER A 85 -1.20 7.29 -2.33
N ASP A 86 -0.93 6.66 -3.47
CA ASP A 86 0.43 6.42 -3.99
C ASP A 86 0.75 7.38 -5.16
N ALA A 87 -0.15 8.32 -5.44
CA ALA A 87 0.10 9.49 -6.27
C ALA A 87 0.03 10.73 -5.38
N PRO A 88 0.91 11.72 -5.56
CA PRO A 88 0.73 12.99 -4.89
C PRO A 88 -0.57 13.65 -5.36
N MET A 89 -1.25 14.34 -4.45
CA MET A 89 -2.44 15.11 -4.78
C MET A 89 -2.10 16.21 -5.78
N SER A 90 -2.98 16.41 -6.77
CA SER A 90 -2.93 17.54 -7.68
C SER A 90 -3.33 18.85 -6.97
N PRO A 91 -3.03 20.03 -7.55
CA PRO A 91 -3.52 21.30 -7.01
C PRO A 91 -5.04 21.32 -6.79
N ASP A 92 -5.81 20.81 -7.76
CA ASP A 92 -7.28 20.74 -7.67
C ASP A 92 -7.76 19.84 -6.53
N GLN A 93 -7.08 18.70 -6.32
CA GLN A 93 -7.37 17.83 -5.20
C GLN A 93 -7.05 18.47 -3.85
N PHE A 94 -5.96 19.24 -3.75
CA PHE A 94 -5.68 20.02 -2.54
C PHE A 94 -6.74 21.09 -2.31
N SER A 95 -7.16 21.78 -3.34
CA SER A 95 -8.24 22.77 -3.28
C SER A 95 -9.55 22.13 -2.81
N ALA A 96 -9.94 21.02 -3.44
CA ALA A 96 -11.16 20.27 -3.07
C ALA A 96 -11.12 19.72 -1.64
N CYS A 97 -9.93 19.36 -1.15
CA CYS A 97 -9.76 18.83 0.20
C CYS A 97 -9.78 19.93 1.30
N ARG A 98 -9.80 21.20 0.94
CA ARG A 98 -9.97 22.33 1.88
C ARG A 98 -9.17 22.18 3.19
N GLY A 99 -7.86 22.43 3.12
CA GLY A 99 -6.98 22.39 4.30
C GLY A 99 -6.49 20.97 4.65
N CYS A 100 -6.24 20.11 3.69
CA CYS A 100 -5.55 18.85 3.90
C CYS A 100 -4.02 18.99 3.83
N VAL A 101 -3.34 18.08 4.48
CA VAL A 101 -1.91 17.84 4.33
C VAL A 101 -1.69 16.40 3.91
N GLN A 102 -0.78 16.19 2.94
CA GLN A 102 -0.30 14.85 2.58
C GLN A 102 1.08 14.60 3.21
N ILE A 103 1.24 13.43 3.80
CA ILE A 103 2.39 13.05 4.62
C ILE A 103 2.94 11.74 4.08
N PRO A 104 4.20 11.66 3.64
CA PRO A 104 4.79 10.40 3.21
C PRO A 104 4.91 9.48 4.43
N TRP A 105 4.35 8.27 4.35
CA TRP A 105 4.31 7.35 5.48
C TRP A 105 4.83 5.94 5.18
N ALA A 106 4.92 5.57 3.91
CA ALA A 106 5.48 4.29 3.50
C ALA A 106 6.21 4.40 2.15
N PHE A 107 7.07 3.41 1.87
CA PHE A 107 7.94 3.39 0.71
C PHE A 107 8.12 1.96 0.22
N SER A 108 7.79 1.69 -1.05
CA SER A 108 7.91 0.37 -1.68
C SER A 108 8.04 0.48 -3.21
N ALA A 109 7.74 -0.60 -3.93
CA ALA A 109 7.87 -0.70 -5.39
C ALA A 109 6.62 -1.26 -6.06
N THR A 110 6.37 -0.78 -7.28
CA THR A 110 5.46 -1.40 -8.25
C THR A 110 6.23 -2.47 -9.03
N SER A 111 5.85 -3.72 -8.87
CA SER A 111 6.43 -4.85 -9.61
C SER A 111 5.74 -5.06 -10.95
N ILE A 112 6.40 -5.81 -11.85
CA ILE A 112 5.86 -6.19 -13.16
C ILE A 112 5.74 -7.72 -13.20
N PRO A 113 4.68 -8.29 -12.63
CA PRO A 113 4.46 -9.72 -12.72
C PRO A 113 3.83 -10.13 -14.05
N TYR A 114 4.07 -11.38 -14.43
CA TYR A 114 3.57 -11.99 -15.65
C TYR A 114 3.15 -13.44 -15.44
N ASN A 115 2.26 -13.92 -16.31
CA ASN A 115 1.78 -15.29 -16.35
C ASN A 115 2.03 -15.88 -17.75
N VAL A 116 3.22 -16.43 -17.97
CA VAL A 116 3.66 -16.97 -19.27
C VAL A 116 4.08 -18.41 -19.09
N SER A 117 3.58 -19.29 -19.95
CA SER A 117 3.86 -20.71 -19.91
C SER A 117 5.33 -21.00 -20.15
N GLY A 118 5.93 -21.88 -19.35
CA GLY A 118 7.33 -22.31 -19.48
C GLY A 118 8.37 -21.24 -19.09
N ILE A 119 7.97 -20.01 -18.76
CA ILE A 119 8.91 -18.95 -18.38
C ILE A 119 9.04 -18.85 -16.87
N GLY A 120 10.28 -18.97 -16.38
CA GLY A 120 10.63 -18.85 -14.97
C GLY A 120 10.64 -17.40 -14.46
N TYR A 121 11.09 -17.21 -13.23
CA TYR A 121 11.26 -15.91 -12.59
C TYR A 121 12.36 -15.07 -13.25
N GLY A 122 12.13 -13.76 -13.36
CA GLY A 122 13.18 -12.81 -13.73
C GLY A 122 13.39 -12.63 -15.23
N LEU A 123 12.37 -12.84 -16.06
CA LEU A 123 12.38 -12.40 -17.46
C LEU A 123 12.82 -10.94 -17.56
N LYS A 124 13.74 -10.63 -18.45
CA LYS A 124 14.28 -9.28 -18.63
C LYS A 124 13.33 -8.45 -19.48
N LEU A 125 12.97 -7.24 -19.00
CA LEU A 125 12.22 -6.25 -19.76
C LEU A 125 12.89 -4.88 -19.65
N THR A 126 12.66 -4.03 -20.63
CA THR A 126 13.08 -2.61 -20.59
C THR A 126 11.86 -1.71 -20.55
N GLY A 127 12.03 -0.48 -20.11
CA GLY A 127 10.95 0.51 -20.11
C GLY A 127 10.34 0.72 -21.51
N PRO A 128 11.14 0.90 -22.59
CA PRO A 128 10.59 0.98 -23.94
C PRO A 128 9.82 -0.28 -24.39
N ILE A 129 10.25 -1.48 -24.02
CA ILE A 129 9.48 -2.71 -24.31
C ILE A 129 8.14 -2.69 -23.58
N LEU A 130 8.11 -2.35 -22.29
CA LEU A 130 6.87 -2.22 -21.53
C LEU A 130 5.94 -1.17 -22.14
N ALA A 131 6.47 0.02 -22.50
CA ALA A 131 5.68 1.06 -23.16
C ALA A 131 5.05 0.52 -24.47
N ASN A 132 5.84 -0.19 -25.30
CA ASN A 132 5.33 -0.77 -26.54
C ASN A 132 4.30 -1.90 -26.32
N ILE A 133 4.40 -2.64 -25.23
CA ILE A 133 3.37 -3.63 -24.85
C ILE A 133 2.04 -2.90 -24.54
N TYR A 134 2.07 -1.88 -23.69
CA TYR A 134 0.86 -1.13 -23.30
C TYR A 134 0.34 -0.15 -24.36
N LEU A 135 1.14 0.13 -25.41
CA LEU A 135 0.71 0.80 -26.63
C LEU A 135 0.16 -0.19 -27.70
N GLY A 136 0.25 -1.49 -27.48
CA GLY A 136 -0.18 -2.51 -28.42
C GLY A 136 0.78 -2.79 -29.60
N HIS A 137 2.01 -2.28 -29.56
CA HIS A 137 3.02 -2.50 -30.61
C HIS A 137 3.81 -3.80 -30.44
N ILE A 138 3.84 -4.36 -29.23
CA ILE A 138 4.37 -5.69 -28.93
C ILE A 138 3.20 -6.55 -28.45
N LYS A 139 2.83 -7.54 -29.27
CA LYS A 139 1.62 -8.35 -29.07
C LYS A 139 1.93 -9.80 -28.66
N LYS A 140 3.18 -10.26 -28.81
CA LYS A 140 3.57 -11.64 -28.52
C LYS A 140 4.83 -11.69 -27.65
N TRP A 141 4.91 -12.72 -26.80
CA TRP A 141 6.07 -12.90 -25.91
C TRP A 141 7.36 -13.22 -26.66
N ASN A 142 7.30 -13.89 -27.83
CA ASN A 142 8.43 -14.19 -28.69
C ASN A 142 8.81 -13.02 -29.64
N ASP A 143 8.32 -11.80 -29.43
CA ASP A 143 8.73 -10.62 -30.20
C ASP A 143 10.26 -10.48 -30.20
N LYS A 144 10.83 -10.11 -31.39
CA LYS A 144 12.28 -9.98 -31.60
C LYS A 144 12.97 -9.08 -30.57
N ARG A 145 12.28 -8.02 -30.08
CA ARG A 145 12.80 -7.06 -29.09
C ARG A 145 12.91 -7.69 -27.70
N ILE A 146 11.97 -8.58 -27.31
CA ILE A 146 12.04 -9.33 -26.04
C ILE A 146 13.10 -10.43 -26.16
N ARG A 147 13.15 -11.18 -27.26
CA ARG A 147 14.15 -12.23 -27.48
C ARG A 147 15.58 -11.69 -27.43
N ALA A 148 15.83 -10.53 -28.04
CA ALA A 148 17.17 -9.92 -28.09
C ALA A 148 17.83 -9.72 -26.72
N ILE A 149 17.03 -9.45 -25.68
CA ILE A 149 17.52 -9.22 -24.29
C ILE A 149 17.36 -10.44 -23.40
N ASN A 150 16.77 -11.54 -23.88
CA ASN A 150 16.55 -12.80 -23.17
C ASN A 150 17.19 -13.98 -23.92
N LYS A 151 18.43 -13.80 -24.37
CA LYS A 151 19.19 -14.88 -25.06
C LYS A 151 19.19 -16.16 -24.20
N GLY A 152 18.94 -17.33 -24.83
CA GLY A 152 18.85 -18.61 -24.13
C GLY A 152 17.51 -18.93 -23.48
N VAL A 153 16.54 -18.00 -23.48
CA VAL A 153 15.16 -18.25 -22.99
C VAL A 153 14.27 -18.60 -24.20
N LYS A 154 13.69 -19.79 -24.20
CA LYS A 154 12.71 -20.21 -25.22
C LYS A 154 11.36 -19.53 -24.95
N LEU A 155 11.16 -18.34 -25.54
CA LEU A 155 9.92 -17.58 -25.40
C LEU A 155 8.82 -18.20 -26.27
N PRO A 156 7.60 -18.43 -25.72
CA PRO A 156 6.50 -19.04 -26.47
C PRO A 156 5.89 -18.06 -27.47
N ASP A 157 5.28 -18.61 -28.51
CA ASP A 157 4.40 -17.86 -29.43
C ASP A 157 3.03 -17.65 -28.80
N GLU A 158 3.01 -16.90 -27.70
CA GLU A 158 1.86 -16.62 -26.85
C GLU A 158 1.54 -15.12 -26.90
N SER A 159 0.26 -14.79 -27.02
CA SER A 159 -0.20 -13.39 -27.04
C SER A 159 0.03 -12.72 -25.70
N ILE A 160 0.49 -11.47 -25.70
CA ILE A 160 0.59 -10.64 -24.49
C ILE A 160 -0.77 -10.02 -24.21
N VAL A 161 -1.26 -10.19 -22.99
CA VAL A 161 -2.47 -9.54 -22.48
C VAL A 161 -2.09 -8.52 -21.39
N PRO A 162 -2.00 -7.23 -21.72
CA PRO A 162 -1.78 -6.20 -20.69
C PRO A 162 -2.98 -6.16 -19.74
N ILE A 163 -2.71 -6.15 -18.45
CA ILE A 163 -3.75 -6.01 -17.41
C ILE A 163 -3.46 -4.71 -16.68
N PHE A 164 -4.49 -3.88 -16.50
CA PHE A 164 -4.35 -2.56 -15.90
C PHE A 164 -5.43 -2.27 -14.86
N ARG A 165 -5.20 -1.24 -14.05
CA ARG A 165 -6.15 -0.78 -13.04
C ARG A 165 -7.27 0.02 -13.69
N SER A 166 -8.52 -0.41 -13.48
CA SER A 166 -9.72 0.29 -13.96
C SER A 166 -10.26 1.34 -12.99
N ASP A 167 -9.67 1.46 -11.80
CA ASP A 167 -10.00 2.44 -10.78
C ASP A 167 -8.94 3.55 -10.68
N GLY A 168 -9.25 4.64 -9.98
CA GLY A 168 -8.29 5.72 -9.69
C GLY A 168 -7.14 5.22 -8.83
N SER A 169 -6.00 4.91 -9.45
CA SER A 169 -4.89 4.17 -8.86
C SER A 169 -3.58 4.96 -8.83
N GLY A 170 -3.00 5.12 -7.64
CA GLY A 170 -1.64 5.64 -7.51
C GLY A 170 -0.58 4.69 -8.09
N THR A 171 -0.85 3.37 -8.10
CA THR A 171 0.03 2.40 -8.78
C THR A 171 0.06 2.65 -10.28
N SER A 172 -1.10 2.95 -10.91
CA SER A 172 -1.17 3.37 -12.32
C SER A 172 -0.38 4.66 -12.55
N TYR A 173 -0.50 5.64 -11.65
CA TYR A 173 0.26 6.90 -11.75
C TYR A 173 1.77 6.66 -11.79
N ASN A 174 2.30 5.85 -10.87
CA ASN A 174 3.74 5.56 -10.82
C ASN A 174 4.23 4.76 -12.02
N PHE A 175 3.45 3.78 -12.46
CA PHE A 175 3.76 2.99 -13.65
C PHE A 175 3.76 3.85 -14.91
N THR A 176 2.74 4.68 -15.10
CA THR A 176 2.65 5.56 -16.28
C THR A 176 3.61 6.74 -16.21
N ASP A 177 3.99 7.23 -15.04
CA ASP A 177 5.11 8.17 -14.88
C ASP A 177 6.41 7.55 -15.40
N TYR A 178 6.70 6.28 -15.02
CA TYR A 178 7.84 5.56 -15.53
C TYR A 178 7.81 5.39 -17.05
N LEU A 179 6.70 4.91 -17.60
CA LEU A 179 6.57 4.71 -19.06
C LEU A 179 6.67 6.03 -19.84
N SER A 180 6.13 7.12 -19.29
CA SER A 180 6.23 8.45 -19.91
C SER A 180 7.66 9.02 -19.89
N ARG A 181 8.51 8.61 -18.95
CA ARG A 181 9.92 9.00 -18.90
C ARG A 181 10.79 8.25 -19.91
N VAL A 182 10.42 7.01 -20.23
CA VAL A 182 11.23 6.10 -21.08
C VAL A 182 10.70 5.95 -22.52
N SER A 183 9.51 6.53 -22.80
CA SER A 183 8.88 6.51 -24.13
C SER A 183 8.19 7.83 -24.42
N LYS A 184 8.68 8.56 -25.43
CA LYS A 184 8.06 9.81 -25.90
C LYS A 184 6.65 9.58 -26.42
N GLU A 185 6.45 8.49 -27.19
CA GLU A 185 5.14 8.13 -27.74
C GLU A 185 4.13 7.81 -26.62
N PHE A 186 4.54 7.03 -25.61
CA PHE A 186 3.67 6.75 -24.46
C PHE A 186 3.28 8.02 -23.72
N LYS A 187 4.24 8.94 -23.53
CA LYS A 187 3.98 10.26 -22.92
C LYS A 187 2.95 11.06 -23.70
N GLN A 188 2.99 11.04 -25.03
CA GLN A 188 2.09 11.81 -25.90
C GLN A 188 0.70 11.18 -26.00
N LYS A 189 0.62 9.85 -26.12
CA LYS A 189 -0.65 9.14 -26.37
C LYS A 189 -1.44 8.83 -25.11
N ILE A 190 -0.77 8.50 -24.01
CA ILE A 190 -1.39 8.06 -22.75
C ILE A 190 -1.06 9.01 -21.61
N GLY A 191 0.23 9.37 -21.46
CA GLY A 191 0.72 10.23 -20.39
C GLY A 191 0.70 9.54 -19.04
N LYS A 192 1.01 10.29 -17.98
CA LYS A 192 0.91 9.84 -16.60
C LYS A 192 -0.42 10.21 -15.98
N GLY A 193 -1.01 9.29 -15.22
CA GLY A 193 -2.28 9.55 -14.55
C GLY A 193 -2.69 8.40 -13.63
N THR A 194 -3.65 8.69 -12.76
CA THR A 194 -4.25 7.69 -11.89
C THR A 194 -5.28 6.83 -12.62
N GLN A 195 -5.82 7.31 -13.73
CA GLN A 195 -6.77 6.64 -14.62
C GLN A 195 -6.34 6.82 -16.08
N PRO A 196 -5.22 6.19 -16.49
CA PRO A 196 -4.75 6.30 -17.87
C PRO A 196 -5.69 5.59 -18.84
N SER A 197 -5.90 6.17 -20.05
CA SER A 197 -6.73 5.59 -21.09
C SER A 197 -5.94 4.59 -21.93
N PHE A 198 -5.72 3.38 -21.42
CA PHE A 198 -5.10 2.31 -22.20
C PHE A 198 -6.01 1.85 -23.34
N GLN A 199 -5.44 1.69 -24.52
CA GLN A 199 -6.18 1.26 -25.72
C GLN A 199 -6.19 -0.26 -25.92
N VAL A 200 -5.35 -0.99 -25.18
CA VAL A 200 -5.21 -2.44 -25.26
C VAL A 200 -5.16 -3.06 -23.87
N GLY A 201 -5.63 -4.30 -23.77
CA GLY A 201 -5.61 -5.06 -22.53
C GLY A 201 -6.95 -5.08 -21.81
N VAL A 202 -6.93 -5.51 -20.55
CA VAL A 202 -8.14 -5.69 -19.72
C VAL A 202 -7.97 -4.98 -18.38
N GLY A 203 -9.03 -4.29 -17.96
CA GLY A 203 -9.07 -3.59 -16.67
C GLY A 203 -9.51 -4.51 -15.52
N ALA A 204 -8.95 -4.24 -14.31
CA ALA A 204 -9.41 -4.86 -13.08
C ALA A 204 -9.27 -3.86 -11.92
N ARG A 205 -10.21 -3.92 -10.96
CA ARG A 205 -10.27 -2.98 -9.84
C ARG A 205 -9.36 -3.39 -8.69
N GLY A 206 -8.55 -2.48 -8.19
CA GLY A 206 -7.70 -2.68 -7.03
C GLY A 206 -6.49 -3.59 -7.29
N SER A 207 -5.55 -3.65 -6.36
CA SER A 207 -4.39 -4.55 -6.44
C SER A 207 -4.79 -6.03 -6.41
N SER A 208 -5.79 -6.39 -5.62
CA SER A 208 -6.33 -7.76 -5.58
C SER A 208 -6.99 -8.16 -6.90
N GLY A 209 -7.74 -7.25 -7.53
CA GLY A 209 -8.41 -7.53 -8.80
C GLY A 209 -7.42 -7.76 -9.95
N VAL A 210 -6.37 -6.91 -10.10
CA VAL A 210 -5.34 -7.15 -11.14
C VAL A 210 -4.52 -8.41 -10.84
N ALA A 211 -4.27 -8.74 -9.58
CA ALA A 211 -3.60 -9.98 -9.20
C ALA A 211 -4.44 -11.22 -9.55
N ALA A 212 -5.73 -11.22 -9.23
CA ALA A 212 -6.66 -12.29 -9.60
C ALA A 212 -6.76 -12.45 -11.12
N LYS A 213 -6.88 -11.32 -11.85
CA LYS A 213 -6.95 -11.31 -13.32
C LYS A 213 -5.67 -11.86 -13.95
N LEU A 214 -4.50 -11.51 -13.42
CA LEU A 214 -3.23 -12.06 -13.90
C LEU A 214 -3.17 -13.58 -13.72
N LYS A 215 -3.60 -14.08 -12.57
CA LYS A 215 -3.59 -15.52 -12.27
C LYS A 215 -4.44 -16.32 -13.28
N SER A 216 -5.57 -15.78 -13.71
CA SER A 216 -6.51 -16.42 -14.64
C SER A 216 -6.27 -16.10 -16.12
N THR A 217 -5.22 -15.33 -16.46
CA THR A 217 -4.95 -14.90 -17.84
C THR A 217 -3.61 -15.43 -18.32
N PRO A 218 -3.57 -16.51 -19.12
CA PRO A 218 -2.36 -16.92 -19.82
C PRO A 218 -1.83 -15.79 -20.69
N GLY A 219 -0.52 -15.64 -20.79
CA GLY A 219 0.15 -14.54 -21.49
C GLY A 219 0.00 -13.17 -20.81
N GLY A 220 -0.63 -13.11 -19.66
CA GLY A 220 -0.88 -11.87 -18.93
C GLY A 220 0.38 -11.18 -18.41
N ILE A 221 0.36 -9.85 -18.43
CA ILE A 221 1.34 -8.97 -17.77
C ILE A 221 0.63 -7.84 -17.05
N THR A 222 1.07 -7.48 -15.86
CA THR A 222 0.47 -6.36 -15.12
C THR A 222 1.52 -5.56 -14.34
N TYR A 223 1.05 -4.52 -13.69
CA TYR A 223 1.78 -3.77 -12.67
C TYR A 223 0.97 -3.79 -11.36
N VAL A 224 1.62 -4.17 -10.28
CA VAL A 224 1.00 -4.24 -8.96
C VAL A 224 2.08 -4.02 -7.90
N ASP A 225 1.68 -3.59 -6.69
CA ASP A 225 2.65 -3.50 -5.61
C ASP A 225 3.34 -4.84 -5.35
N VAL A 226 4.60 -4.76 -4.96
CA VAL A 226 5.44 -5.94 -4.85
C VAL A 226 4.95 -6.92 -3.76
N ALA A 227 4.27 -6.45 -2.73
CA ALA A 227 3.73 -7.31 -1.68
C ALA A 227 2.65 -8.26 -2.22
N TYR A 228 1.75 -7.76 -3.10
CA TYR A 228 0.77 -8.62 -3.77
C TYR A 228 1.44 -9.63 -4.70
N ALA A 229 2.47 -9.23 -5.44
CA ALA A 229 3.17 -10.14 -6.33
C ALA A 229 3.84 -11.29 -5.56
N TYR A 230 4.50 -11.00 -4.45
CA TYR A 230 5.11 -12.02 -3.59
C TYR A 230 4.08 -12.92 -2.90
N ARG A 231 3.02 -12.35 -2.32
CA ARG A 231 1.97 -13.13 -1.66
C ARG A 231 1.23 -14.09 -2.59
N ASN A 232 1.17 -13.78 -3.88
CA ASN A 232 0.60 -14.64 -4.92
C ASN A 232 1.63 -15.51 -5.64
N SER A 233 2.90 -15.48 -5.22
CA SER A 233 4.01 -16.25 -5.84
C SER A 233 4.16 -16.00 -7.34
N PHE A 234 3.87 -14.77 -7.80
CA PHE A 234 3.98 -14.43 -9.20
C PHE A 234 5.44 -14.34 -9.66
N LYS A 235 5.66 -14.72 -10.89
CA LYS A 235 6.92 -14.49 -11.59
C LYS A 235 7.04 -12.99 -11.92
N ILE A 236 8.14 -12.36 -11.52
CA ILE A 236 8.35 -10.91 -11.63
C ILE A 236 9.49 -10.64 -12.62
N ALA A 237 9.27 -9.71 -13.54
CA ALA A 237 10.27 -9.28 -14.48
C ALA A 237 11.42 -8.48 -13.83
N LYS A 238 12.64 -8.63 -14.35
CA LYS A 238 13.76 -7.73 -14.10
C LYS A 238 13.63 -6.52 -15.03
N LEU A 239 13.58 -5.32 -14.48
CA LEU A 239 13.57 -4.10 -15.26
C LEU A 239 14.97 -3.54 -15.44
N ARG A 240 15.29 -3.13 -16.68
CA ARG A 240 16.53 -2.41 -16.97
C ARG A 240 16.44 -0.99 -16.45
N ASN A 241 17.30 -0.63 -15.50
CA ASN A 241 17.37 0.73 -14.95
C ASN A 241 18.27 1.65 -15.80
N ARG A 242 18.34 2.94 -15.46
CA ARG A 242 19.15 3.95 -16.20
C ARG A 242 20.65 3.64 -16.23
N ALA A 243 21.15 2.83 -15.27
CA ALA A 243 22.54 2.36 -15.25
C ALA A 243 22.77 1.11 -16.15
N GLY A 244 21.73 0.66 -16.88
CA GLY A 244 21.82 -0.50 -17.78
C GLY A 244 21.69 -1.84 -17.07
N ARG A 245 21.45 -1.90 -15.76
CA ARG A 245 21.34 -3.12 -14.97
C ARG A 245 19.91 -3.63 -14.94
N PHE A 246 19.72 -4.95 -15.07
CA PHE A 246 18.43 -5.62 -14.87
C PHE A 246 18.22 -5.92 -13.41
N VAL A 247 17.24 -5.28 -12.79
CA VAL A 247 16.99 -5.28 -11.35
C VAL A 247 15.57 -5.76 -11.05
N VAL A 248 15.40 -6.58 -9.99
CA VAL A 248 14.09 -6.95 -9.42
C VAL A 248 13.80 -6.09 -8.19
N PRO A 249 12.53 -5.88 -7.84
CA PRO A 249 12.20 -5.23 -6.56
C PRO A 249 12.62 -6.13 -5.39
N SER A 250 13.39 -5.56 -4.48
CA SER A 250 13.88 -6.17 -3.24
C SER A 250 14.15 -5.07 -2.23
N VAL A 251 14.26 -5.39 -0.96
CA VAL A 251 14.63 -4.40 0.09
C VAL A 251 15.85 -3.59 -0.32
N ARG A 252 16.89 -4.25 -0.87
CA ARG A 252 18.13 -3.59 -1.32
C ARG A 252 17.89 -2.64 -2.49
N SER A 253 17.17 -3.07 -3.51
CA SER A 253 16.95 -2.27 -4.73
C SER A 253 15.94 -1.14 -4.53
N ILE A 254 14.94 -1.34 -3.67
CA ILE A 254 14.00 -0.31 -3.26
C ILE A 254 14.72 0.76 -2.42
N ARG A 255 15.52 0.36 -1.43
CA ARG A 255 16.33 1.31 -0.65
C ARG A 255 17.29 2.13 -1.52
N ALA A 256 17.91 1.49 -2.50
CA ALA A 256 18.82 2.15 -3.42
C ALA A 256 18.13 3.24 -4.27
N SER A 257 16.85 3.08 -4.62
CA SER A 257 16.13 4.08 -5.43
C SER A 257 15.93 5.41 -4.70
N ALA A 258 15.86 5.40 -3.37
CA ALA A 258 15.71 6.61 -2.56
C ALA A 258 17.06 7.19 -2.06
N ALA A 259 18.20 6.54 -2.33
CA ALA A 259 19.50 6.97 -1.83
C ALA A 259 19.96 8.35 -2.38
N ALA A 260 19.40 8.78 -3.51
CA ALA A 260 19.67 10.11 -4.09
C ALA A 260 18.90 11.24 -3.40
N ILE A 261 17.91 10.95 -2.55
CA ILE A 261 17.12 11.97 -1.86
C ILE A 261 17.94 12.55 -0.70
N LYS A 262 18.39 13.79 -0.86
CA LYS A 262 19.11 14.53 0.18
C LYS A 262 18.21 15.46 0.98
N LYS A 263 17.14 15.97 0.34
CA LYS A 263 16.20 16.92 0.93
C LYS A 263 14.84 16.78 0.26
N VAL A 264 13.77 17.01 1.03
CA VAL A 264 12.41 17.17 0.51
C VAL A 264 12.16 18.67 0.33
N THR A 265 12.06 19.09 -0.92
CA THR A 265 11.90 20.53 -1.28
C THR A 265 10.47 20.91 -1.59
N SER A 266 9.63 19.94 -1.94
CA SER A 266 8.22 20.19 -2.25
C SER A 266 7.45 20.58 -0.98
N LYS A 267 6.78 21.74 -1.02
CA LYS A 267 5.91 22.22 0.07
C LYS A 267 4.80 21.20 0.43
N ASN A 268 4.38 20.38 -0.54
CA ASN A 268 3.32 19.38 -0.39
C ASN A 268 3.87 17.95 -0.28
N ASN A 269 5.17 17.77 0.01
CA ASN A 269 5.82 16.45 0.07
C ASN A 269 5.64 15.58 -1.20
N ALA A 270 5.39 16.21 -2.35
CA ALA A 270 5.31 15.49 -3.62
C ALA A 270 6.72 15.09 -4.08
N ILE A 271 7.11 13.85 -3.80
CA ILE A 271 8.43 13.32 -4.10
C ILE A 271 8.27 12.19 -5.11
N SER A 272 8.97 12.26 -6.25
CA SER A 272 9.07 11.15 -7.19
C SER A 272 10.47 10.53 -7.14
N ILE A 273 10.52 9.21 -7.05
CA ILE A 273 11.73 8.38 -7.11
C ILE A 273 11.65 7.37 -8.25
N VAL A 274 10.71 7.58 -9.16
CA VAL A 274 10.56 6.79 -10.37
C VAL A 274 11.74 7.06 -11.30
N ASP A 275 12.28 6.01 -11.90
CA ASP A 275 13.43 6.03 -12.80
C ASP A 275 14.67 6.70 -12.19
N PRO A 276 15.25 6.13 -11.13
CA PRO A 276 16.38 6.70 -10.40
C PRO A 276 17.60 6.96 -11.31
N PRO A 277 18.48 7.91 -10.93
CA PRO A 277 19.62 8.30 -11.77
C PRO A 277 20.64 7.15 -11.96
N LYS A 278 21.48 7.26 -13.00
CA LYS A 278 22.55 6.28 -13.31
C LYS A 278 23.52 6.05 -12.15
N SER A 279 23.69 7.03 -11.27
CA SER A 279 24.52 6.92 -10.07
C SER A 279 23.98 5.91 -9.04
N GLN A 280 22.78 5.36 -9.27
CA GLN A 280 22.13 4.34 -8.43
C GLN A 280 21.99 3.00 -9.19
N PRO A 281 23.10 2.29 -9.51
CA PRO A 281 23.06 1.10 -10.38
C PRO A 281 22.30 -0.09 -9.78
N LYS A 282 22.05 -0.09 -8.48
CA LYS A 282 21.29 -1.13 -7.77
C LYS A 282 19.81 -0.78 -7.63
N ALA A 283 19.38 0.42 -8.03
CA ALA A 283 18.02 0.90 -7.83
C ALA A 283 17.03 0.21 -8.78
N TYR A 284 15.85 -0.14 -8.25
CA TYR A 284 14.72 -0.57 -9.06
C TYR A 284 13.99 0.64 -9.65
N SER A 285 13.48 0.50 -10.88
CA SER A 285 13.00 1.64 -11.66
C SER A 285 11.65 2.20 -11.23
N VAL A 286 10.75 1.39 -10.66
CA VAL A 286 9.38 1.81 -10.34
C VAL A 286 9.14 1.71 -8.84
N CYS A 287 9.81 2.59 -8.10
CA CYS A 287 9.60 2.74 -6.66
C CYS A 287 8.76 3.99 -6.38
N THR A 288 8.01 3.96 -5.28
CA THR A 288 7.16 5.07 -4.86
C THR A 288 7.07 5.22 -3.36
N PHE A 289 6.88 6.45 -2.91
CA PHE A 289 6.28 6.72 -1.62
C PHE A 289 4.77 6.55 -1.70
N THR A 290 4.15 6.30 -0.57
CA THR A 290 2.73 6.47 -0.37
C THR A 290 2.49 7.55 0.66
N TRP A 291 1.37 8.21 0.59
CA TRP A 291 1.02 9.34 1.46
C TRP A 291 -0.26 9.05 2.21
N VAL A 292 -0.26 9.34 3.51
CA VAL A 292 -1.49 9.55 4.26
C VAL A 292 -1.92 11.00 4.09
N ILE A 293 -3.21 11.22 3.91
CA ILE A 293 -3.81 12.52 3.68
C ILE A 293 -4.79 12.78 4.82
N VAL A 294 -4.61 13.87 5.54
CA VAL A 294 -5.43 14.22 6.70
C VAL A 294 -5.82 15.70 6.67
N PRO A 295 -6.97 16.07 7.27
CA PRO A 295 -7.27 17.48 7.51
C PRO A 295 -6.24 18.07 8.47
N ILE A 296 -5.82 19.30 8.22
CA ILE A 296 -4.95 20.05 9.14
C ILE A 296 -5.70 20.34 10.43
N GLN A 297 -6.98 20.71 10.33
CA GLN A 297 -7.85 20.93 11.49
C GLN A 297 -8.86 19.78 11.62
N THR A 298 -8.88 19.13 12.79
CA THR A 298 -9.80 18.02 13.07
C THR A 298 -9.91 17.74 14.58
N SER A 299 -11.10 17.36 15.04
CA SER A 299 -11.32 16.93 16.44
C SER A 299 -10.49 15.71 16.82
N LYS A 300 -10.13 14.86 15.84
CA LYS A 300 -9.29 13.65 16.03
C LYS A 300 -7.78 13.92 15.91
N ALA A 301 -7.35 15.17 15.91
CA ALA A 301 -5.94 15.55 15.76
C ALA A 301 -4.98 14.79 16.71
N PRO A 302 -5.26 14.64 18.01
CA PRO A 302 -4.34 13.93 18.91
C PRO A 302 -4.13 12.47 18.51
N ASP A 303 -5.20 11.77 18.10
CA ASP A 303 -5.14 10.36 17.74
C ASP A 303 -4.48 10.15 16.37
N LEU A 304 -4.79 10.99 15.40
CA LEU A 304 -4.14 10.99 14.07
C LEU A 304 -2.66 11.28 14.18
N LYS A 305 -2.26 12.29 14.96
CA LYS A 305 -0.84 12.59 15.20
C LYS A 305 -0.12 11.41 15.81
N ARG A 306 -0.68 10.80 16.86
CA ARG A 306 -0.07 9.61 17.50
C ARG A 306 0.07 8.45 16.53
N PHE A 307 -1.00 8.12 15.79
CA PHE A 307 -0.98 7.02 14.83
C PHE A 307 0.03 7.26 13.71
N ILE A 308 -0.01 8.41 13.05
CA ILE A 308 0.86 8.70 11.91
C ILE A 308 2.33 8.81 12.36
N THR A 309 2.60 9.43 13.51
CA THR A 309 3.96 9.46 14.09
C THR A 309 4.48 8.04 14.35
N TRP A 310 3.65 7.19 14.96
CA TRP A 310 4.02 5.79 15.17
C TRP A 310 4.25 5.08 13.83
N ALA A 311 3.39 5.26 12.83
CA ALA A 311 3.51 4.64 11.52
C ALA A 311 4.82 5.01 10.80
N VAL A 312 5.24 6.29 10.84
CA VAL A 312 6.48 6.75 10.20
C VAL A 312 7.76 6.47 11.01
N THR A 313 7.62 5.97 12.24
CA THR A 313 8.75 5.63 13.13
C THR A 313 8.71 4.15 13.52
N LYS A 314 8.09 3.80 14.64
CA LYS A 314 8.03 2.45 15.23
C LYS A 314 7.25 1.44 14.36
N GLY A 315 6.36 1.92 13.49
CA GLY A 315 5.58 1.10 12.56
C GLY A 315 6.36 0.62 11.33
N GLN A 316 7.48 1.28 10.97
CA GLN A 316 8.24 0.96 9.76
C GLN A 316 8.77 -0.48 9.69
N PRO A 317 9.30 -1.10 10.75
CA PRO A 317 9.81 -2.47 10.72
C PRO A 317 8.79 -3.53 10.32
N PHE A 318 7.50 -3.32 10.60
CA PHE A 318 6.43 -4.26 10.23
C PHE A 318 6.23 -4.41 8.72
N GLY A 319 6.77 -3.48 7.93
CA GLY A 319 6.73 -3.54 6.47
C GLY A 319 7.78 -4.45 5.82
N ALA A 320 8.83 -4.87 6.53
CA ALA A 320 10.00 -5.53 5.93
C ALA A 320 9.65 -6.82 5.16
N LYS A 321 8.81 -7.69 5.72
CA LYS A 321 8.33 -8.92 5.07
C LYS A 321 7.42 -8.67 3.86
N LEU A 322 6.89 -7.45 3.73
CA LEU A 322 6.03 -6.99 2.63
C LEU A 322 6.82 -6.15 1.62
N LEU A 323 8.15 -6.05 1.77
CA LEU A 323 9.05 -5.22 0.96
C LEU A 323 8.72 -3.71 1.04
N PHE A 324 8.07 -3.26 2.11
CA PHE A 324 8.10 -1.86 2.48
C PHE A 324 9.41 -1.57 3.23
N VAL A 325 10.09 -0.54 2.80
CA VAL A 325 11.40 -0.14 3.33
C VAL A 325 11.22 1.11 4.20
N ALA A 326 12.00 1.21 5.26
CA ALA A 326 11.95 2.37 6.14
C ALA A 326 12.18 3.67 5.35
N LEU A 327 11.43 4.71 5.69
CA LEU A 327 11.56 6.02 5.08
C LEU A 327 13.01 6.54 5.22
N PRO A 328 13.58 7.11 4.15
CA PRO A 328 14.85 7.82 4.27
C PRO A 328 14.76 8.97 5.28
N LYS A 329 15.81 9.21 6.07
CA LYS A 329 15.83 10.27 7.10
C LYS A 329 15.27 11.63 6.63
N PRO A 330 15.66 12.17 5.43
CA PRO A 330 15.09 13.44 4.97
C PRO A 330 13.57 13.39 4.74
N VAL A 331 13.04 12.23 4.33
CA VAL A 331 11.61 12.04 4.09
C VAL A 331 10.85 11.89 5.40
N GLN A 332 11.42 11.15 6.35
CA GLN A 332 10.86 11.01 7.70
C GLN A 332 10.78 12.38 8.40
N ALA A 333 11.85 13.19 8.35
CA ALA A 333 11.85 14.54 8.91
C ALA A 333 10.78 15.46 8.27
N ALA A 334 10.57 15.35 6.96
CA ALA A 334 9.51 16.07 6.28
C ALA A 334 8.10 15.58 6.69
N ALA A 335 7.95 14.29 6.93
CA ALA A 335 6.71 13.72 7.47
C ALA A 335 6.42 14.26 8.87
N GLU A 336 7.40 14.22 9.78
CA GLU A 336 7.27 14.73 11.16
C GLU A 336 6.91 16.22 11.20
N LYS A 337 7.57 17.03 10.36
CA LYS A 337 7.22 18.45 10.19
C LYS A 337 5.79 18.67 9.71
N SER A 338 5.29 17.80 8.85
CA SER A 338 3.91 17.88 8.35
C SER A 338 2.89 17.39 9.37
N ILE A 339 3.22 16.37 10.17
CA ILE A 339 2.40 15.90 11.30
C ILE A 339 2.21 17.00 12.34
N ALA A 340 3.24 17.81 12.61
CA ALA A 340 3.16 18.93 13.56
C ALA A 340 2.06 19.94 13.21
N ARG A 341 1.71 20.10 11.92
CA ARG A 341 0.70 21.03 11.42
C ARG A 341 -0.75 20.61 11.76
N ILE A 342 -0.98 19.35 12.13
CA ILE A 342 -2.33 18.85 12.44
C ILE A 342 -2.72 19.40 13.82
N HIS A 343 -3.90 20.00 13.96
CA HIS A 343 -4.41 20.57 15.21
C HIS A 343 -5.94 20.43 15.32
N ARG A 344 -6.49 20.70 16.51
CA ARG A 344 -7.94 20.83 16.75
C ARG A 344 -8.49 22.10 16.16
#